data_260fd6b0328385e771a4049fe77be7bd
#
_entry.id   260fd6b0328385e771a4049fe77be7bd
#
_cell.length_a   1.000
_cell.length_b   1.000
_cell.length_c   1.000
_cell.angle_alpha   90.00
_cell.angle_beta   90.00
_cell.angle_gamma   90.00
#
_symmetry.space_group_name_H-M   'P 1'
#
loop_
_entity.id
_entity.type
_entity.pdbx_description
1 polymer ?
#
loop_
_entity_poly.entity_id
_entity_poly.type
_entity_poly.pdbx_seq_one_letter_code
_entity_poly.pdbx_strand_id
1 'polypeptide(L)'
;MKHIKNFDLLMSDFKGVYEWFNGLSTLRPDDIKPDSTLHIIVDMINGFVKEGALSSCEVFSINNSIAQFTKFCESKNIQTIALADEHTNDSTEFSTYPVHCLKGTSESALTDEIKNADENITVFGKNSTNGYLEPAVAEFIKNSDKNTFIITGDCTDMCVIQFALTLKADFNRRNVPCRVIVPYDLTATCSLPNHEPELAEMMALYIMHTNGIEIVKNIL
;
A
#
# COMPACT_ATOMS: atom_id res chain seq x y z
N MET A 1 -12.51 22.75 25.68
CA MET A 1 -12.44 22.77 24.21
C MET A 1 -10.99 22.55 23.82
N LYS A 2 -10.65 21.50 23.03
CA LYS A 2 -9.28 21.37 22.49
C LYS A 2 -9.06 22.48 21.47
N HIS A 3 -8.13 23.37 21.72
CA HIS A 3 -7.75 24.38 20.75
C HIS A 3 -6.64 23.83 19.87
N ILE A 4 -6.79 23.96 18.56
CA ILE A 4 -5.67 23.82 17.64
C ILE A 4 -4.64 24.89 18.01
N LYS A 5 -3.37 24.51 18.12
CA LYS A 5 -2.28 25.43 18.36
C LYS A 5 -2.34 26.60 17.35
N ASN A 6 -1.75 27.70 17.73
CA ASN A 6 -1.48 28.81 16.82
C ASN A 6 -0.86 28.26 15.51
N PHE A 7 -1.24 28.84 14.39
CA PHE A 7 -0.85 28.40 13.03
C PHE A 7 0.67 28.27 12.89
N ASP A 8 1.45 29.22 13.42
CA ASP A 8 2.91 29.21 13.34
C ASP A 8 3.53 28.00 14.06
N LEU A 9 2.97 27.60 15.21
CA LEU A 9 3.39 26.40 15.93
C LEU A 9 3.04 25.13 15.16
N LEU A 10 1.88 25.09 14.52
CA LEU A 10 1.49 23.98 13.66
C LEU A 10 2.44 23.86 12.46
N MET A 11 2.78 24.98 11.84
CA MET A 11 3.72 24.98 10.71
C MET A 11 5.14 24.58 11.12
N SER A 12 5.56 24.92 12.34
CA SER A 12 6.85 24.44 12.88
C SER A 12 6.85 22.92 13.09
N ASP A 13 5.76 22.38 13.64
CA ASP A 13 5.61 20.92 13.83
C ASP A 13 5.60 20.22 12.44
N PHE A 14 4.89 20.78 11.46
CA PHE A 14 4.83 20.27 10.09
C PHE A 14 6.20 20.27 9.40
N LYS A 15 7.00 21.31 9.62
CA LYS A 15 8.38 21.35 9.11
C LYS A 15 9.21 20.17 9.61
N GLY A 16 9.03 19.75 10.86
CA GLY A 16 9.69 18.56 11.40
C GLY A 16 9.29 17.26 10.66
N VAL A 17 8.02 17.12 10.30
CA VAL A 17 7.55 15.99 9.47
C VAL A 17 8.17 16.03 8.08
N TYR A 18 8.22 17.20 7.45
CA TYR A 18 8.84 17.38 6.14
C TYR A 18 10.34 17.06 6.14
N GLU A 19 11.07 17.51 7.18
CA GLU A 19 12.50 17.21 7.34
C GLU A 19 12.74 15.70 7.56
N TRP A 20 11.90 15.04 8.37
CA TRP A 20 11.92 13.57 8.52
C TRP A 20 11.71 12.87 7.18
N PHE A 21 10.70 13.28 6.42
CA PHE A 21 10.38 12.69 5.12
C PHE A 21 11.54 12.82 4.12
N ASN A 22 12.17 14.00 4.04
CA ASN A 22 13.34 14.20 3.17
C ASN A 22 14.59 13.43 3.63
N GLY A 23 14.62 12.99 4.88
CA GLY A 23 15.70 12.18 5.46
C GLY A 23 15.49 10.67 5.33
N LEU A 24 14.47 10.19 4.62
CA LEU A 24 14.21 8.76 4.46
C LEU A 24 15.40 8.04 3.82
N SER A 25 15.77 6.92 4.42
CA SER A 25 16.86 6.07 3.96
C SER A 25 16.42 5.14 2.82
N THR A 26 17.38 4.68 2.05
CA THR A 26 17.20 3.60 1.07
C THR A 26 17.40 2.25 1.77
N LEU A 27 16.55 1.28 1.46
CA LEU A 27 16.74 -0.11 1.86
C LEU A 27 17.60 -0.82 0.80
N ARG A 28 18.63 -1.52 1.25
CA ARG A 28 19.44 -2.31 0.32
C ARG A 28 18.78 -3.68 0.08
N PRO A 29 18.81 -4.19 -1.17
CA PRO A 29 18.28 -5.53 -1.48
C PRO A 29 18.88 -6.64 -0.62
N ASP A 30 20.16 -6.52 -0.23
CA ASP A 30 20.84 -7.49 0.63
C ASP A 30 20.31 -7.54 2.07
N ASP A 31 19.61 -6.50 2.51
CA ASP A 31 18.97 -6.44 3.83
C ASP A 31 17.57 -7.12 3.84
N ILE A 32 17.12 -7.62 2.69
CA ILE A 32 15.88 -8.37 2.53
C ILE A 32 16.19 -9.87 2.58
N LYS A 33 15.59 -10.57 3.54
CA LYS A 33 15.74 -12.02 3.69
C LYS A 33 14.60 -12.73 2.94
N PRO A 34 14.83 -13.37 1.79
CA PRO A 34 13.77 -13.93 0.95
C PRO A 34 12.86 -14.91 1.69
N ASP A 35 13.44 -15.83 2.47
CA ASP A 35 12.68 -16.88 3.15
C ASP A 35 11.65 -16.36 4.15
N SER A 36 11.90 -15.19 4.74
CA SER A 36 11.03 -14.58 5.76
C SER A 36 10.20 -13.40 5.22
N THR A 37 10.34 -13.05 3.93
CA THR A 37 9.71 -11.87 3.33
C THR A 37 8.51 -12.26 2.48
N LEU A 38 7.45 -11.44 2.56
CA LEU A 38 6.29 -11.45 1.67
C LEU A 38 6.17 -10.05 1.03
N HIS A 39 6.10 -9.99 -0.29
CA HIS A 39 5.75 -8.79 -1.03
C HIS A 39 4.23 -8.73 -1.20
N ILE A 40 3.63 -7.57 -0.88
CA ILE A 40 2.18 -7.34 -0.94
C ILE A 40 1.92 -6.14 -1.82
N ILE A 41 1.27 -6.38 -2.93
CA ILE A 41 0.84 -5.33 -3.87
C ILE A 41 -0.60 -4.95 -3.53
N VAL A 42 -0.86 -3.68 -3.30
CA VAL A 42 -2.20 -3.15 -3.02
C VAL A 42 -2.70 -2.42 -4.26
N ASP A 43 -3.78 -2.90 -4.82
CA ASP A 43 -4.62 -2.24 -5.83
C ASP A 43 -3.94 -1.80 -7.14
N MET A 44 -2.83 -2.41 -7.55
CA MET A 44 -2.23 -2.15 -8.87
C MET A 44 -3.05 -2.82 -9.98
N ILE A 45 -4.31 -2.39 -10.09
CA ILE A 45 -5.34 -2.89 -11.01
C ILE A 45 -5.69 -1.83 -12.06
N ASN A 46 -6.30 -2.26 -13.16
CA ASN A 46 -6.59 -1.33 -14.26
C ASN A 46 -7.48 -0.16 -13.83
N GLY A 47 -8.42 -0.39 -12.88
CA GLY A 47 -9.37 0.62 -12.41
C GLY A 47 -8.74 1.83 -11.71
N PHE A 48 -7.54 1.68 -11.15
CA PHE A 48 -6.79 2.78 -10.53
C PHE A 48 -5.60 3.23 -11.39
N VAL A 49 -5.06 2.34 -12.23
CA VAL A 49 -3.87 2.61 -13.02
C VAL A 49 -4.19 3.14 -14.42
N LYS A 50 -5.17 2.57 -15.12
CA LYS A 50 -5.34 2.78 -16.57
C LYS A 50 -6.70 3.31 -16.99
N GLU A 51 -7.77 2.90 -16.33
CA GLU A 51 -9.15 3.16 -16.78
C GLU A 51 -10.10 3.28 -15.60
N GLY A 52 -11.33 3.74 -15.86
CA GLY A 52 -12.35 3.85 -14.82
C GLY A 52 -12.36 5.19 -14.10
N ALA A 53 -13.33 5.31 -13.19
CA ALA A 53 -13.66 6.59 -12.55
C ALA A 53 -12.60 7.06 -11.53
N LEU A 54 -11.76 6.16 -11.03
CA LEU A 54 -10.74 6.44 -10.02
C LEU A 54 -9.30 6.25 -10.55
N SER A 55 -9.12 6.06 -11.85
CA SER A 55 -7.77 6.00 -12.43
C SER A 55 -7.05 7.33 -12.30
N SER A 56 -5.75 7.29 -11.96
CA SER A 56 -4.94 8.49 -11.78
C SER A 56 -3.54 8.36 -12.39
N CYS A 57 -2.98 9.50 -12.81
CA CYS A 57 -1.63 9.55 -13.36
C CYS A 57 -0.56 9.31 -12.28
N GLU A 58 -0.82 9.66 -11.04
CA GLU A 58 0.05 9.41 -9.90
C GLU A 58 0.22 7.89 -9.70
N VAL A 59 -0.88 7.15 -9.66
CA VAL A 59 -0.86 5.69 -9.53
C VAL A 59 -0.26 5.03 -10.79
N PHE A 60 -0.57 5.54 -11.97
CA PHE A 60 0.06 5.06 -13.21
C PHE A 60 1.59 5.21 -13.17
N SER A 61 2.12 6.29 -12.57
CA SER A 61 3.55 6.57 -12.55
C SER A 61 4.39 5.51 -11.82
N ILE A 62 3.83 4.83 -10.82
CA ILE A 62 4.53 3.81 -10.04
C ILE A 62 4.38 2.39 -10.61
N ASN A 63 3.48 2.16 -11.58
CA ASN A 63 3.15 0.84 -12.08
C ASN A 63 4.37 0.06 -12.59
N ASN A 64 5.19 0.69 -13.43
CA ASN A 64 6.40 0.05 -13.95
C ASN A 64 7.46 -0.21 -12.86
N SER A 65 7.59 0.68 -11.89
CA SER A 65 8.54 0.52 -10.78
C SER A 65 8.14 -0.66 -9.90
N ILE A 66 6.85 -0.82 -9.60
CA ILE A 66 6.34 -1.97 -8.86
C ILE A 66 6.51 -3.25 -9.66
N ALA A 67 6.24 -3.24 -10.97
CA ALA A 67 6.49 -4.41 -11.84
C ALA A 67 7.98 -4.83 -11.85
N GLN A 68 8.90 -3.86 -11.87
CA GLN A 68 10.34 -4.14 -11.75
C GLN A 68 10.71 -4.73 -10.39
N PHE A 69 10.16 -4.18 -9.31
CA PHE A 69 10.37 -4.71 -7.96
C PHE A 69 9.76 -6.11 -7.81
N THR A 70 8.60 -6.37 -8.41
CA THR A 70 7.99 -7.71 -8.45
C THR A 70 8.88 -8.73 -9.16
N LYS A 71 9.48 -8.37 -10.31
CA LYS A 71 10.49 -9.23 -10.99
C LYS A 71 11.71 -9.49 -10.11
N PHE A 72 12.17 -8.47 -9.38
CA PHE A 72 13.24 -8.68 -8.41
C PHE A 72 12.82 -9.68 -7.32
N CYS A 73 11.61 -9.55 -6.76
CA CYS A 73 11.08 -10.49 -5.77
C CYS A 73 11.03 -11.92 -6.31
N GLU A 74 10.51 -12.10 -7.52
CA GLU A 74 10.46 -13.39 -8.21
C GLU A 74 11.86 -13.98 -8.37
N SER A 75 12.83 -13.20 -8.87
CA SER A 75 14.22 -13.61 -9.06
C SER A 75 14.94 -14.03 -7.77
N LYS A 76 14.45 -13.58 -6.61
CA LYS A 76 14.96 -13.91 -5.28
C LYS A 76 14.11 -14.95 -4.55
N ASN A 77 13.10 -15.53 -5.17
CA ASN A 77 12.10 -16.41 -4.56
C ASN A 77 11.35 -15.77 -3.38
N ILE A 78 11.15 -14.45 -3.42
CA ILE A 78 10.28 -13.74 -2.48
C ILE A 78 8.85 -13.88 -3.01
N GLN A 79 7.99 -14.51 -2.21
CA GLN A 79 6.59 -14.68 -2.58
C GLN A 79 5.88 -13.33 -2.70
N THR A 80 5.07 -13.18 -3.76
CA THR A 80 4.24 -11.99 -3.98
C THR A 80 2.77 -12.35 -3.91
N ILE A 81 1.98 -11.54 -3.21
CA ILE A 81 0.52 -11.53 -3.28
C ILE A 81 0.03 -10.16 -3.73
N ALA A 82 -1.16 -10.13 -4.31
CA ALA A 82 -1.83 -8.89 -4.68
C ALA A 82 -3.24 -8.83 -4.06
N LEU A 83 -3.59 -7.65 -3.57
CA LEU A 83 -4.93 -7.29 -3.16
C LEU A 83 -5.54 -6.47 -4.29
N ALA A 84 -6.76 -6.78 -4.68
CA ALA A 84 -7.44 -6.11 -5.79
C ALA A 84 -8.85 -5.71 -5.39
N ASP A 85 -9.22 -4.45 -5.51
CA ASP A 85 -10.61 -4.05 -5.35
C ASP A 85 -11.49 -4.84 -6.31
N GLU A 86 -12.47 -5.53 -5.75
CA GLU A 86 -13.40 -6.39 -6.48
C GLU A 86 -14.80 -6.24 -5.86
N HIS A 87 -15.43 -5.09 -6.14
CA HIS A 87 -16.69 -4.71 -5.53
C HIS A 87 -17.89 -5.44 -6.11
N THR A 88 -18.84 -5.76 -5.25
CA THR A 88 -20.19 -6.17 -5.68
C THR A 88 -21.01 -4.94 -6.12
N ASN A 89 -22.05 -5.15 -6.95
CA ASN A 89 -22.88 -4.05 -7.44
C ASN A 89 -23.59 -3.24 -6.35
N ASP A 90 -23.73 -3.81 -5.16
CA ASP A 90 -24.38 -3.23 -3.99
C ASP A 90 -23.37 -2.78 -2.91
N SER A 91 -22.11 -2.61 -3.28
CA SER A 91 -21.09 -2.15 -2.35
C SER A 91 -21.47 -0.83 -1.69
N THR A 92 -21.40 -0.80 -0.35
CA THR A 92 -21.71 0.42 0.42
C THR A 92 -20.68 1.53 0.21
N GLU A 93 -19.47 1.21 -0.29
CA GLU A 93 -18.45 2.21 -0.64
C GLU A 93 -18.89 3.16 -1.76
N PHE A 94 -19.82 2.75 -2.61
CA PHE A 94 -20.38 3.60 -3.66
C PHE A 94 -21.24 4.76 -3.14
N SER A 95 -21.49 4.81 -1.83
CA SER A 95 -22.03 6.03 -1.18
C SER A 95 -20.98 7.13 -1.01
N THR A 96 -19.69 6.78 -1.02
CA THR A 96 -18.55 7.69 -0.82
C THR A 96 -17.77 7.92 -2.11
N TYR A 97 -17.57 6.84 -2.89
CA TYR A 97 -16.82 6.84 -4.14
C TYR A 97 -17.76 6.55 -5.34
N PRO A 98 -17.41 6.99 -6.54
CA PRO A 98 -18.13 6.56 -7.74
C PRO A 98 -18.05 5.02 -7.87
N VAL A 99 -18.94 4.42 -8.67
CA VAL A 99 -18.85 2.99 -9.00
C VAL A 99 -17.52 2.72 -9.69
N HIS A 100 -16.77 1.75 -9.19
CA HIS A 100 -15.43 1.38 -9.67
C HIS A 100 -15.15 -0.08 -9.40
N CYS A 101 -14.20 -0.65 -10.10
CA CYS A 101 -13.61 -1.97 -9.86
C CYS A 101 -14.65 -3.08 -9.59
N LEU A 102 -15.73 -3.10 -10.38
CA LEU A 102 -16.75 -4.13 -10.23
C LEU A 102 -16.18 -5.53 -10.53
N LYS A 103 -16.58 -6.49 -9.71
CA LYS A 103 -16.18 -7.89 -9.84
C LYS A 103 -16.37 -8.42 -11.25
N GLY A 104 -15.30 -9.02 -11.80
CA GLY A 104 -15.30 -9.62 -13.13
C GLY A 104 -15.22 -8.64 -14.29
N THR A 105 -14.97 -7.34 -14.03
CA THR A 105 -14.66 -6.36 -15.07
C THR A 105 -13.14 -6.23 -15.27
N SER A 106 -12.72 -5.55 -16.35
CA SER A 106 -11.31 -5.24 -16.59
C SER A 106 -10.71 -4.37 -15.48
N GLU A 107 -11.50 -3.47 -14.90
CA GLU A 107 -11.06 -2.59 -13.82
C GLU A 107 -10.53 -3.35 -12.60
N SER A 108 -11.15 -4.47 -12.20
CA SER A 108 -10.72 -5.28 -11.05
C SER A 108 -9.53 -6.21 -11.36
N ALA A 109 -9.03 -6.22 -12.58
CA ALA A 109 -7.90 -7.05 -12.96
C ALA A 109 -6.58 -6.32 -12.75
N LEU A 110 -5.54 -7.05 -12.26
CA LEU A 110 -4.16 -6.52 -12.20
C LEU A 110 -3.73 -5.98 -13.57
N THR A 111 -2.88 -4.97 -13.57
CA THR A 111 -2.29 -4.48 -14.81
C THR A 111 -1.43 -5.54 -15.49
N ASP A 112 -1.28 -5.48 -16.81
CA ASP A 112 -0.47 -6.45 -17.55
C ASP A 112 1.01 -6.40 -17.13
N GLU A 113 1.51 -5.22 -16.76
CA GLU A 113 2.88 -5.03 -16.29
C GLU A 113 3.15 -5.83 -15.01
N ILE A 114 2.19 -5.83 -14.08
CA ILE A 114 2.28 -6.60 -12.82
C ILE A 114 2.11 -8.10 -13.10
N LYS A 115 1.11 -8.51 -13.90
CA LYS A 115 0.90 -9.92 -14.27
C LYS A 115 2.12 -10.54 -14.95
N ASN A 116 2.78 -9.79 -15.87
CA ASN A 116 3.95 -10.25 -16.59
C ASN A 116 5.24 -10.20 -15.75
N ALA A 117 5.19 -9.60 -14.56
CA ALA A 117 6.34 -9.54 -13.68
C ALA A 117 6.57 -10.83 -12.88
N ASP A 118 5.49 -11.52 -12.51
CA ASP A 118 5.51 -12.83 -11.84
C ASP A 118 4.18 -13.55 -12.13
N GLU A 119 4.25 -14.71 -12.80
CA GLU A 119 3.06 -15.51 -13.13
C GLU A 119 2.44 -16.24 -11.92
N ASN A 120 3.15 -16.25 -10.79
CA ASN A 120 2.74 -16.97 -9.57
C ASN A 120 2.08 -16.05 -8.52
N ILE A 121 1.78 -14.79 -8.85
CA ILE A 121 1.10 -13.87 -7.93
C ILE A 121 -0.25 -14.47 -7.49
N THR A 122 -0.42 -14.66 -6.19
CA THR A 122 -1.73 -14.99 -5.63
C THR A 122 -2.55 -13.71 -5.47
N VAL A 123 -3.68 -13.63 -6.16
CA VAL A 123 -4.57 -12.46 -6.12
C VAL A 123 -5.72 -12.70 -5.15
N PHE A 124 -5.95 -11.77 -4.26
CA PHE A 124 -7.09 -11.73 -3.33
C PHE A 124 -7.99 -10.54 -3.69
N GLY A 125 -9.25 -10.81 -4.02
CA GLY A 125 -10.26 -9.77 -4.15
C GLY A 125 -10.64 -9.20 -2.78
N LYS A 126 -10.80 -7.89 -2.70
CA LYS A 126 -11.31 -7.20 -1.50
C LYS A 126 -12.51 -6.32 -1.86
N ASN A 127 -13.48 -6.25 -0.94
CA ASN A 127 -14.70 -5.44 -1.12
C ASN A 127 -14.72 -4.21 -0.20
N SER A 128 -13.56 -3.80 0.27
CA SER A 128 -13.38 -2.59 1.09
C SER A 128 -11.95 -2.07 1.00
N THR A 129 -11.74 -0.81 1.40
CA THR A 129 -10.40 -0.17 1.45
C THR A 129 -9.38 -0.95 2.30
N ASN A 130 -9.80 -1.78 3.24
CA ASN A 130 -8.87 -2.53 4.11
C ASN A 130 -8.84 -4.02 3.76
N GLY A 131 -7.94 -4.40 2.86
CA GLY A 131 -7.78 -5.79 2.44
C GLY A 131 -7.41 -6.79 3.54
N TYR A 132 -6.91 -6.35 4.70
CA TYR A 132 -6.63 -7.24 5.84
C TYR A 132 -7.92 -7.79 6.46
N LEU A 133 -9.05 -7.13 6.25
CA LEU A 133 -10.36 -7.60 6.75
C LEU A 133 -10.92 -8.77 5.94
N GLU A 134 -10.37 -9.03 4.76
CA GLU A 134 -10.75 -10.22 3.98
C GLU A 134 -10.23 -11.49 4.70
N PRO A 135 -11.14 -12.41 5.07
CA PRO A 135 -10.74 -13.59 5.85
C PRO A 135 -9.64 -14.42 5.18
N ALA A 136 -9.68 -14.55 3.86
CA ALA A 136 -8.69 -15.29 3.09
C ALA A 136 -7.28 -14.67 3.19
N VAL A 137 -7.18 -13.34 3.19
CA VAL A 137 -5.91 -12.61 3.35
C VAL A 137 -5.35 -12.79 4.75
N ALA A 138 -6.18 -12.56 5.76
CA ALA A 138 -5.78 -12.69 7.16
C ALA A 138 -5.34 -14.13 7.49
N GLU A 139 -6.05 -15.13 6.96
CA GLU A 139 -5.71 -16.55 7.12
C GLU A 139 -4.42 -16.91 6.39
N PHE A 140 -4.25 -16.45 5.16
CA PHE A 140 -3.02 -16.65 4.39
C PHE A 140 -1.80 -16.11 5.14
N ILE A 141 -1.85 -14.86 5.60
CA ILE A 141 -0.76 -14.24 6.34
C ILE A 141 -0.49 -14.96 7.67
N LYS A 142 -1.53 -15.34 8.39
CA LYS A 142 -1.41 -16.07 9.66
C LYS A 142 -0.75 -17.45 9.50
N ASN A 143 -1.01 -18.11 8.39
CA ASN A 143 -0.47 -19.46 8.10
C ASN A 143 0.87 -19.42 7.37
N SER A 144 1.33 -18.25 6.95
CA SER A 144 2.64 -18.07 6.36
C SER A 144 3.74 -18.05 7.44
N ASP A 145 4.93 -18.53 7.10
CA ASP A 145 6.12 -18.43 7.94
C ASP A 145 6.80 -17.04 7.83
N LYS A 146 6.14 -16.09 7.20
CA LYS A 146 6.69 -14.77 6.92
C LYS A 146 6.53 -13.83 8.11
N ASN A 147 7.56 -13.03 8.35
CA ASN A 147 7.58 -12.00 9.38
C ASN A 147 8.10 -10.65 8.91
N THR A 148 8.46 -10.54 7.64
CA THR A 148 8.83 -9.29 6.97
C THR A 148 7.86 -9.07 5.81
N PHE A 149 7.23 -7.90 5.77
CA PHE A 149 6.20 -7.56 4.81
C PHE A 149 6.60 -6.27 4.09
N ILE A 150 6.77 -6.33 2.78
CA ILE A 150 7.01 -5.15 1.94
C ILE A 150 5.71 -4.83 1.24
N ILE A 151 5.14 -3.66 1.51
CA ILE A 151 3.84 -3.24 0.99
C ILE A 151 4.05 -2.15 -0.04
N THR A 152 3.50 -2.33 -1.23
CA THR A 152 3.57 -1.41 -2.36
C THR A 152 2.17 -1.20 -2.95
N GLY A 153 1.97 -0.16 -3.75
CA GLY A 153 0.70 0.07 -4.45
C GLY A 153 -0.02 1.35 -4.02
N ASP A 154 -1.35 1.35 -4.08
CA ASP A 154 -2.18 2.55 -3.90
C ASP A 154 -3.48 2.29 -3.10
N CYS A 155 -4.19 3.33 -2.65
CA CYS A 155 -3.62 4.65 -2.38
C CYS A 155 -2.90 4.62 -1.04
N THR A 156 -1.75 5.33 -0.95
CA THR A 156 -0.89 5.36 0.25
C THR A 156 -1.67 5.70 1.52
N ASP A 157 -2.56 6.67 1.45
CA ASP A 157 -3.34 7.22 2.57
C ASP A 157 -4.73 6.58 2.74
N MET A 158 -5.07 5.60 1.92
CA MET A 158 -6.34 4.87 1.96
C MET A 158 -6.12 3.37 2.19
N CYS A 159 -5.97 2.59 1.12
CA CYS A 159 -5.86 1.13 1.19
C CYS A 159 -4.54 0.68 1.81
N VAL A 160 -3.42 1.28 1.42
CA VAL A 160 -2.08 0.91 1.90
C VAL A 160 -1.94 1.15 3.41
N ILE A 161 -2.27 2.36 3.89
CA ILE A 161 -2.17 2.67 5.33
C ILE A 161 -3.08 1.78 6.18
N GLN A 162 -4.33 1.56 5.76
CA GLN A 162 -5.28 0.73 6.51
C GLN A 162 -4.78 -0.70 6.61
N PHE A 163 -4.32 -1.27 5.51
CA PHE A 163 -3.74 -2.61 5.49
C PHE A 163 -2.50 -2.69 6.39
N ALA A 164 -1.53 -1.80 6.20
CA ALA A 164 -0.27 -1.80 6.92
C ALA A 164 -0.44 -1.67 8.44
N LEU A 165 -1.31 -0.74 8.89
CA LEU A 165 -1.62 -0.54 10.30
C LEU A 165 -2.35 -1.74 10.91
N THR A 166 -3.30 -2.33 10.18
CA THR A 166 -4.07 -3.49 10.67
C THR A 166 -3.18 -4.73 10.77
N LEU A 167 -2.35 -4.99 9.77
CA LEU A 167 -1.34 -6.04 9.79
C LEU A 167 -0.41 -5.89 11.02
N LYS A 168 0.16 -4.70 11.19
CA LYS A 168 1.04 -4.41 12.33
C LYS A 168 0.35 -4.60 13.67
N ALA A 169 -0.88 -4.11 13.80
CA ALA A 169 -1.68 -4.24 15.00
C ALA A 169 -2.03 -5.71 15.33
N ASP A 170 -2.33 -6.54 14.32
CA ASP A 170 -2.61 -7.97 14.54
C ASP A 170 -1.36 -8.71 15.04
N PHE A 171 -0.18 -8.46 14.47
CA PHE A 171 1.07 -9.05 14.96
C PHE A 171 1.39 -8.60 16.39
N ASN A 172 1.21 -7.30 16.69
CA ASN A 172 1.36 -6.78 18.05
C ASN A 172 0.39 -7.45 19.03
N ARG A 173 -0.89 -7.60 18.66
CA ARG A 173 -1.92 -8.27 19.48
C ARG A 173 -1.54 -9.73 19.80
N ARG A 174 -0.91 -10.40 18.85
CA ARG A 174 -0.45 -11.79 19.02
C ARG A 174 0.90 -11.91 19.72
N ASN A 175 1.58 -10.79 20.03
CA ASN A 175 2.95 -10.73 20.55
C ASN A 175 3.97 -11.46 19.63
N VAL A 176 3.76 -11.39 18.32
CA VAL A 176 4.65 -11.95 17.31
C VAL A 176 5.45 -10.81 16.67
N PRO A 177 6.79 -10.83 16.72
CA PRO A 177 7.60 -9.82 16.07
C PRO A 177 7.39 -9.83 14.54
N CYS A 178 7.20 -8.67 13.97
CA CYS A 178 7.19 -8.49 12.52
C CYS A 178 7.83 -7.16 12.10
N ARG A 179 8.39 -7.18 10.90
CA ARG A 179 8.89 -6.00 10.19
C ARG A 179 7.93 -5.67 9.05
N VAL A 180 7.37 -4.47 9.05
CA VAL A 180 6.52 -3.97 7.97
C VAL A 180 7.24 -2.79 7.33
N ILE A 181 7.43 -2.84 6.03
CA ILE A 181 8.20 -1.87 5.24
C ILE A 181 7.29 -1.29 4.16
N VAL A 182 7.27 0.02 4.04
CA VAL A 182 6.57 0.73 2.96
C VAL A 182 7.60 1.62 2.25
N PRO A 183 7.98 1.28 1.00
CA PRO A 183 8.87 2.10 0.19
C PRO A 183 8.08 3.24 -0.45
N TYR A 184 8.46 4.49 -0.17
CA TYR A 184 7.79 5.67 -0.73
C TYR A 184 7.73 5.66 -2.26
N ASP A 185 8.84 5.38 -2.94
CA ASP A 185 8.89 5.38 -4.41
C ASP A 185 8.06 4.24 -5.06
N LEU A 186 7.47 3.34 -4.25
CA LEU A 186 6.60 2.24 -4.69
C LEU A 186 5.18 2.34 -4.12
N THR A 187 4.80 3.53 -3.64
CA THR A 187 3.41 3.86 -3.28
C THR A 187 3.02 5.18 -3.94
N ALA A 188 1.74 5.40 -4.13
CA ALA A 188 1.18 6.67 -4.61
C ALA A 188 -0.23 6.87 -4.09
N THR A 189 -0.70 8.11 -4.09
CA THR A 189 -2.11 8.41 -3.86
C THR A 189 -2.66 9.30 -4.98
N CYS A 190 -3.98 9.26 -5.17
CA CYS A 190 -4.64 9.98 -6.24
C CYS A 190 -4.90 11.45 -5.87
N SER A 191 -4.99 12.31 -6.88
CA SER A 191 -5.44 13.69 -6.74
C SER A 191 -6.97 13.76 -6.81
N LEU A 192 -7.60 14.34 -5.78
CA LEU A 192 -9.05 14.57 -5.72
C LEU A 192 -9.32 16.02 -5.31
N PRO A 193 -10.53 16.57 -5.53
CA PRO A 193 -10.88 17.90 -5.02
C PRO A 193 -10.64 18.00 -3.51
N ASN A 194 -9.83 18.97 -3.07
CA ASN A 194 -9.39 19.18 -1.67
C ASN A 194 -8.55 18.05 -1.07
N HIS A 195 -7.96 17.21 -1.90
CA HIS A 195 -7.04 16.16 -1.50
C HIS A 195 -5.75 16.34 -2.28
N GLU A 196 -4.77 17.00 -1.64
CA GLU A 196 -3.44 17.24 -2.21
C GLU A 196 -2.58 15.98 -2.02
N PRO A 197 -2.17 15.30 -3.10
CA PRO A 197 -1.53 13.97 -2.99
C PRO A 197 -0.22 14.00 -2.20
N GLU A 198 0.68 14.95 -2.45
CA GLU A 198 1.96 15.03 -1.75
C GLU A 198 1.79 15.19 -0.23
N LEU A 199 0.82 16.01 0.18
CA LEU A 199 0.52 16.22 1.60
C LEU A 199 -0.10 14.97 2.21
N ALA A 200 -1.11 14.38 1.56
CA ALA A 200 -1.83 13.21 2.06
C ALA A 200 -0.87 12.02 2.21
N GLU A 201 -0.04 11.78 1.21
CA GLU A 201 0.95 10.71 1.20
C GLU A 201 2.00 10.88 2.30
N MET A 202 2.62 12.05 2.39
CA MET A 202 3.61 12.34 3.43
C MET A 202 3.03 12.14 4.84
N MET A 203 1.80 12.59 5.08
CA MET A 203 1.14 12.43 6.38
C MET A 203 0.78 10.98 6.66
N ALA A 204 0.33 10.21 5.66
CA ALA A 204 0.05 8.79 5.79
C ALA A 204 1.32 8.00 6.15
N LEU A 205 2.42 8.25 5.45
CA LEU A 205 3.72 7.64 5.73
C LEU A 205 4.21 7.98 7.14
N TYR A 206 4.05 9.24 7.57
CA TYR A 206 4.41 9.65 8.93
C TYR A 206 3.55 8.96 9.99
N ILE A 207 2.24 8.81 9.76
CA ILE A 207 1.35 8.06 10.67
C ILE A 207 1.79 6.60 10.74
N MET A 208 2.08 5.96 9.62
CA MET A 208 2.60 4.58 9.60
C MET A 208 3.92 4.47 10.37
N HIS A 209 4.85 5.39 10.16
CA HIS A 209 6.14 5.44 10.89
C HIS A 209 5.94 5.51 12.40
N THR A 210 5.09 6.40 12.89
CA THR A 210 4.83 6.55 14.33
C THR A 210 4.15 5.33 14.97
N ASN A 211 3.58 4.44 14.13
CA ASN A 211 3.00 3.16 14.55
C ASN A 211 3.96 1.97 14.37
N GLY A 212 5.26 2.23 14.13
CA GLY A 212 6.29 1.20 14.07
C GLY A 212 6.38 0.47 12.73
N ILE A 213 5.92 1.11 11.66
CA ILE A 213 6.14 0.68 10.28
C ILE A 213 7.40 1.39 9.77
N GLU A 214 8.25 0.65 9.12
CA GLU A 214 9.49 1.17 8.53
C GLU A 214 9.18 1.83 7.19
N ILE A 215 9.39 3.12 7.12
CA ILE A 215 9.26 3.88 5.88
C ILE A 215 10.65 4.08 5.30
N VAL A 216 10.83 3.69 4.06
CA VAL A 216 12.08 3.87 3.31
C VAL A 216 11.81 4.67 2.04
N LYS A 217 12.82 5.38 1.54
CA LYS A 217 12.65 6.11 0.29
C LYS A 217 12.39 5.16 -0.87
N ASN A 218 13.26 4.18 -1.04
CA ASN A 218 13.23 3.18 -2.11
C ASN A 218 13.95 1.90 -1.69
N ILE A 219 13.96 0.91 -2.57
CA ILE A 219 14.75 -0.33 -2.45
C ILE A 219 15.73 -0.38 -3.63
N LEU A 220 17.04 -0.26 -3.37
CA LEU A 220 18.13 -0.23 -4.37
C LEU A 220 19.21 -1.25 -4.04
#